data_cbdbecf3f4e0f42af2dc3420b06938da
#
_entry.id   cbdbecf3f4e0f42af2dc3420b06938da
#
_cell.length_a   1.000
_cell.length_b   1.000
_cell.length_c   1.000
_cell.angle_alpha   90.00
_cell.angle_beta   90.00
_cell.angle_gamma   90.00
#
_symmetry.space_group_name_H-M   'P 1'
#
loop_
_entity.id
_entity.type
_entity.pdbx_description
1 polymer ?
#
loop_
_entity_poly.entity_id
_entity_poly.type
_entity_poly.pdbx_seq_one_letter_code
_entity_poly.pdbx_strand_id
1 'polypeptide(L)'
;TGTFYRRRNELIFYSDVDFHRPIIIRNKKDFKIEHRTKAVLDIIKYKDPLETKISAVLGKEHEKGVDIDAMLYENNVRINFNEHIKKEVKKLDQVVTEKDRMNRVDYRMLKTVTIDGDDARDFDDAISIEEDEQGYILYVHIADVSHYVKKNSAIDKEAYLRSTSIYLADRVVPMLPFELSNGICSLNPNVDRCTLTCKMHIDTEGKCTSYTIVPSLIHSDQRCTYAKVNALLENDPSVLAEYDNVKDLLLRLEKCARSLQEKSMERGCIDFNSKEAKIILNKNGKPVDVQLKSRGFAEQMIEECMILANVCVANYLHSHSLPCMYRVHEDPDPKKVYSLCSIADILHEEINFDPEHIQAKDIQLLLEQVKD
;
A
#
# COMPACT_ATOMS: atom_id res chain seq x y z
N THR A 1 -13.15 -20.81 -12.73
CA THR A 1 -12.60 -20.51 -14.06
C THR A 1 -12.21 -21.78 -14.80
N GLY A 2 -11.94 -21.68 -16.12
CA GLY A 2 -11.50 -22.79 -16.95
C GLY A 2 -11.39 -22.42 -18.42
N THR A 3 -10.94 -23.37 -19.23
CA THR A 3 -10.63 -23.14 -20.65
C THR A 3 -11.38 -24.11 -21.54
N PHE A 4 -11.91 -23.61 -22.66
CA PHE A 4 -12.54 -24.43 -23.68
C PHE A 4 -11.50 -24.96 -24.67
N TYR A 5 -11.37 -26.27 -24.74
CA TYR A 5 -10.55 -26.94 -25.76
C TYR A 5 -11.41 -27.70 -26.77
N ARG A 6 -11.04 -27.63 -28.05
CA ARG A 6 -11.69 -28.41 -29.10
C ARG A 6 -11.12 -29.84 -29.10
N ARG A 7 -12.00 -30.82 -28.87
CA ARG A 7 -11.70 -32.23 -29.05
C ARG A 7 -12.64 -32.77 -30.14
N ARG A 8 -12.06 -33.30 -31.22
CA ARG A 8 -12.82 -33.66 -32.43
C ARG A 8 -13.67 -32.46 -32.91
N ASN A 9 -14.99 -32.55 -32.92
CA ASN A 9 -15.91 -31.47 -33.33
C ASN A 9 -16.59 -30.75 -32.16
N GLU A 10 -16.23 -31.04 -30.92
CA GLU A 10 -16.85 -30.46 -29.72
C GLU A 10 -15.92 -29.57 -28.95
N LEU A 11 -16.44 -28.52 -28.38
CA LEU A 11 -15.74 -27.68 -27.40
C LEU A 11 -16.08 -28.16 -25.98
N ILE A 12 -15.08 -28.65 -25.28
CA ILE A 12 -15.15 -29.18 -23.94
C ILE A 12 -14.50 -28.17 -23.01
N PHE A 13 -15.16 -27.87 -21.87
CA PHE A 13 -14.64 -27.00 -20.81
C PHE A 13 -13.79 -27.82 -19.84
N TYR A 14 -12.57 -27.35 -19.59
CA TYR A 14 -11.67 -27.88 -18.59
C TYR A 14 -11.53 -26.84 -17.47
N SER A 15 -11.90 -27.22 -16.26
CA SER A 15 -11.77 -26.37 -15.08
C SER A 15 -10.29 -26.22 -14.70
N ASP A 16 -9.92 -25.02 -14.22
CA ASP A 16 -8.58 -24.76 -13.68
C ASP A 16 -8.40 -25.39 -12.28
N VAL A 17 -9.52 -25.63 -11.59
CA VAL A 17 -9.56 -26.37 -10.32
C VAL A 17 -9.89 -27.83 -10.64
N ASP A 18 -9.24 -28.76 -9.95
CA ASP A 18 -9.54 -30.19 -10.11
C ASP A 18 -10.99 -30.49 -9.68
N PHE A 19 -11.81 -30.76 -10.68
CA PHE A 19 -13.24 -30.95 -10.51
C PHE A 19 -13.69 -32.22 -11.21
N HIS A 20 -13.97 -33.26 -10.43
CA HIS A 20 -14.25 -34.61 -10.91
C HIS A 20 -15.71 -34.88 -11.34
N ARG A 21 -16.50 -33.82 -11.58
CA ARG A 21 -17.93 -34.00 -11.97
C ARG A 21 -18.18 -33.51 -13.40
N PRO A 22 -19.07 -34.15 -14.15
CA PRO A 22 -19.51 -33.66 -15.45
C PRO A 22 -20.18 -32.29 -15.30
N ILE A 23 -19.89 -31.37 -16.22
CA ILE A 23 -20.41 -29.99 -16.23
C ILE A 23 -21.35 -29.79 -17.42
N ILE A 24 -22.56 -29.34 -17.18
CA ILE A 24 -23.51 -28.90 -18.20
C ILE A 24 -23.56 -27.37 -18.21
N ILE A 25 -23.29 -26.76 -19.37
CA ILE A 25 -23.31 -25.30 -19.56
C ILE A 25 -24.60 -24.92 -20.30
N ARG A 26 -25.54 -24.23 -19.62
CA ARG A 26 -26.88 -23.94 -20.12
C ARG A 26 -26.96 -22.89 -21.22
N ASN A 27 -26.09 -21.86 -21.16
CA ASN A 27 -26.10 -20.71 -22.07
C ASN A 27 -24.90 -20.68 -23.05
N LYS A 28 -24.30 -21.80 -23.33
CA LYS A 28 -23.11 -21.88 -24.20
C LYS A 28 -23.34 -21.25 -25.58
N LYS A 29 -24.59 -21.32 -26.10
CA LYS A 29 -24.98 -20.78 -27.41
C LYS A 29 -25.03 -19.26 -27.47
N ASP A 30 -25.11 -18.60 -26.31
CA ASP A 30 -25.22 -17.14 -26.20
C ASP A 30 -23.85 -16.45 -26.37
N PHE A 31 -22.78 -17.23 -26.39
CA PHE A 31 -21.40 -16.73 -26.46
C PHE A 31 -20.67 -17.32 -27.65
N LYS A 32 -19.84 -16.48 -28.30
CA LYS A 32 -18.89 -16.94 -29.31
C LYS A 32 -17.67 -17.57 -28.62
N ILE A 33 -17.71 -18.89 -28.45
CA ILE A 33 -16.63 -19.66 -27.83
C ILE A 33 -15.78 -20.33 -28.88
N GLU A 34 -14.49 -20.12 -28.81
CA GLU A 34 -13.49 -20.72 -29.69
C GLU A 34 -12.57 -21.67 -28.92
N HIS A 35 -11.68 -22.36 -29.65
CA HIS A 35 -10.61 -23.14 -29.05
C HIS A 35 -9.69 -22.24 -28.22
N ARG A 36 -9.34 -22.68 -26.98
CA ARG A 36 -8.51 -21.97 -26.03
C ARG A 36 -9.17 -20.70 -25.45
N THR A 37 -10.49 -20.60 -25.50
CA THR A 37 -11.21 -19.52 -24.82
C THR A 37 -11.27 -19.79 -23.31
N LYS A 38 -10.78 -18.87 -22.51
CA LYS A 38 -10.88 -18.86 -21.04
C LYS A 38 -12.18 -18.20 -20.62
N ALA A 39 -12.90 -18.81 -19.70
CA ALA A 39 -14.20 -18.31 -19.23
C ALA A 39 -14.46 -18.60 -17.75
N VAL A 40 -15.41 -17.88 -17.20
CA VAL A 40 -15.93 -18.05 -15.84
C VAL A 40 -17.30 -18.73 -15.92
N LEU A 41 -17.50 -19.75 -15.12
CA LEU A 41 -18.77 -20.44 -14.99
C LEU A 41 -19.37 -20.21 -13.57
N ASP A 42 -20.60 -19.74 -13.52
CA ASP A 42 -21.39 -19.73 -12.29
C ASP A 42 -22.16 -21.05 -12.15
N ILE A 43 -22.18 -21.60 -10.95
CA ILE A 43 -22.97 -22.78 -10.62
C ILE A 43 -24.45 -22.35 -10.45
N ILE A 44 -25.33 -22.93 -11.28
CA ILE A 44 -26.80 -22.70 -11.18
C ILE A 44 -27.43 -23.73 -10.22
N LYS A 45 -27.01 -25.01 -10.36
CA LYS A 45 -27.47 -26.08 -9.51
C LYS A 45 -26.34 -27.03 -9.18
N TYR A 46 -26.20 -27.31 -7.91
CA TYR A 46 -25.19 -28.23 -7.39
C TYR A 46 -25.76 -29.66 -7.35
N LYS A 47 -25.66 -30.34 -8.48
CA LYS A 47 -26.11 -31.73 -8.67
C LYS A 47 -25.11 -32.48 -9.57
N ASP A 48 -25.35 -33.75 -9.84
CA ASP A 48 -24.58 -34.53 -10.79
C ASP A 48 -25.49 -34.84 -12.02
N PRO A 49 -25.14 -34.35 -13.23
CA PRO A 49 -24.07 -33.42 -13.56
C PRO A 49 -24.28 -32.00 -13.03
N LEU A 50 -23.19 -31.26 -12.79
CA LEU A 50 -23.23 -29.89 -12.34
C LEU A 50 -23.86 -28.97 -13.40
N GLU A 51 -24.89 -28.21 -13.05
CA GLU A 51 -25.46 -27.23 -13.99
C GLU A 51 -24.84 -25.85 -13.77
N THR A 52 -24.30 -25.30 -14.85
CA THR A 52 -23.58 -24.02 -14.86
C THR A 52 -24.06 -23.10 -15.99
N LYS A 53 -23.72 -21.83 -15.89
CA LYS A 53 -23.82 -20.85 -16.98
C LYS A 53 -22.50 -20.09 -17.10
N ILE A 54 -22.16 -19.65 -18.32
CA ILE A 54 -21.07 -18.73 -18.55
C ILE A 54 -21.48 -17.37 -17.99
N SER A 55 -20.71 -16.81 -17.06
CA SER A 55 -20.89 -15.48 -16.52
C SER A 55 -19.95 -14.46 -17.15
N ALA A 56 -18.75 -14.90 -17.58
CA ALA A 56 -17.81 -14.04 -18.28
C ALA A 56 -16.96 -14.85 -19.27
N VAL A 57 -16.60 -14.23 -20.39
CA VAL A 57 -15.58 -14.70 -21.33
C VAL A 57 -14.38 -13.77 -21.16
N LEU A 58 -13.24 -14.33 -20.74
CA LEU A 58 -12.06 -13.54 -20.38
C LEU A 58 -11.14 -13.25 -21.57
N GLY A 59 -11.14 -14.11 -22.57
CA GLY A 59 -10.28 -14.01 -23.77
C GLY A 59 -9.69 -15.36 -24.13
N LYS A 60 -8.68 -15.38 -25.00
CA LYS A 60 -7.93 -16.60 -25.32
C LYS A 60 -6.82 -16.82 -24.29
N GLU A 61 -6.60 -18.07 -23.95
CA GLU A 61 -5.45 -18.49 -23.16
C GLU A 61 -4.16 -17.87 -23.71
N HIS A 62 -3.32 -17.30 -22.84
CA HIS A 62 -2.09 -16.55 -23.15
C HIS A 62 -2.30 -15.17 -23.81
N GLU A 63 -3.52 -14.67 -23.98
CA GLU A 63 -3.74 -13.25 -24.24
C GLU A 63 -3.39 -12.42 -23.00
N LYS A 64 -2.97 -11.17 -23.25
CA LYS A 64 -2.57 -10.23 -22.20
C LYS A 64 -3.66 -10.07 -21.12
N GLY A 65 -3.32 -10.37 -19.87
CA GLY A 65 -4.14 -10.15 -18.69
C GLY A 65 -5.24 -11.18 -18.45
N VAL A 66 -5.43 -12.17 -19.34
CA VAL A 66 -6.47 -13.20 -19.18
C VAL A 66 -6.21 -14.12 -17.99
N ASP A 67 -4.97 -14.42 -17.69
CA ASP A 67 -4.53 -15.17 -16.51
C ASP A 67 -4.78 -14.39 -15.22
N ILE A 68 -4.48 -13.07 -15.23
CA ILE A 68 -4.76 -12.16 -14.11
C ILE A 68 -6.26 -12.02 -13.89
N ASP A 69 -7.05 -11.83 -14.96
CA ASP A 69 -8.51 -11.78 -14.87
C ASP A 69 -9.07 -13.08 -14.29
N ALA A 70 -8.57 -14.23 -14.72
CA ALA A 70 -8.97 -15.53 -14.15
C ALA A 70 -8.70 -15.60 -12.64
N MET A 71 -7.51 -15.21 -12.20
CA MET A 71 -7.12 -15.18 -10.80
C MET A 71 -8.03 -14.24 -9.98
N LEU A 72 -8.38 -13.07 -10.52
CA LEU A 72 -9.30 -12.14 -9.86
C LEU A 72 -10.70 -12.75 -9.68
N TYR A 73 -11.22 -13.43 -10.69
CA TYR A 73 -12.51 -14.13 -10.60
C TYR A 73 -12.47 -15.32 -9.62
N GLU A 74 -11.39 -16.10 -9.61
CA GLU A 74 -11.19 -17.22 -8.67
C GLU A 74 -11.21 -16.76 -7.21
N ASN A 75 -10.65 -15.59 -6.95
CA ASN A 75 -10.63 -15.01 -5.61
C ASN A 75 -11.85 -14.12 -5.31
N ASN A 76 -12.88 -14.15 -6.16
CA ASN A 76 -14.12 -13.36 -6.01
C ASN A 76 -13.86 -11.85 -5.87
N VAL A 77 -12.82 -11.34 -6.54
CA VAL A 77 -12.46 -9.92 -6.49
C VAL A 77 -13.49 -9.08 -7.24
N ARG A 78 -13.92 -7.99 -6.62
CA ARG A 78 -14.85 -7.01 -7.20
C ARG A 78 -14.09 -6.08 -8.16
N ILE A 79 -14.05 -6.42 -9.43
CA ILE A 79 -13.22 -5.70 -10.43
C ILE A 79 -13.83 -4.33 -10.78
N ASN A 80 -15.16 -4.30 -11.05
CA ASN A 80 -15.84 -3.12 -11.59
C ASN A 80 -16.71 -2.41 -10.54
N PHE A 81 -16.81 -1.09 -10.64
CA PHE A 81 -17.78 -0.30 -9.89
C PHE A 81 -19.12 -0.27 -10.61
N ASN A 82 -20.22 -0.38 -9.84
CA ASN A 82 -21.56 -0.33 -10.40
C ASN A 82 -21.98 1.09 -10.79
N GLU A 83 -23.10 1.22 -11.52
CA GLU A 83 -23.59 2.51 -12.03
C GLU A 83 -24.03 3.50 -10.92
N HIS A 84 -24.41 3.02 -9.74
CA HIS A 84 -24.75 3.90 -8.60
C HIS A 84 -23.51 4.63 -8.10
N ILE A 85 -22.40 3.89 -7.97
CA ILE A 85 -21.11 4.45 -7.55
C ILE A 85 -20.60 5.44 -8.59
N LYS A 86 -20.63 5.08 -9.88
CA LYS A 86 -20.21 5.97 -10.97
C LYS A 86 -21.02 7.28 -11.00
N LYS A 87 -22.33 7.22 -10.68
CA LYS A 87 -23.18 8.43 -10.58
C LYS A 87 -22.84 9.27 -9.36
N GLU A 88 -22.47 8.64 -8.24
CA GLU A 88 -22.07 9.35 -7.02
C GLU A 88 -20.74 10.07 -7.22
N VAL A 89 -19.74 9.38 -7.79
CA VAL A 89 -18.43 9.92 -8.14
C VAL A 89 -18.53 11.13 -9.07
N LYS A 90 -19.40 11.09 -10.09
CA LYS A 90 -19.59 12.21 -11.02
C LYS A 90 -20.12 13.48 -10.38
N LYS A 91 -20.64 13.41 -9.13
CA LYS A 91 -21.12 14.58 -8.38
C LYS A 91 -20.04 15.20 -7.50
N LEU A 92 -18.89 14.55 -7.36
CA LEU A 92 -17.79 15.06 -6.58
C LEU A 92 -17.00 16.08 -7.38
N ASP A 93 -16.78 17.24 -6.76
CA ASP A 93 -15.87 18.23 -7.30
C ASP A 93 -14.44 17.66 -7.34
N GLN A 94 -13.75 17.86 -8.43
CA GLN A 94 -12.35 17.40 -8.60
C GLN A 94 -11.33 18.48 -8.19
N VAL A 95 -11.81 19.55 -7.57
CA VAL A 95 -11.01 20.64 -6.99
C VAL A 95 -11.53 20.97 -5.60
N VAL A 96 -10.64 21.45 -4.74
CA VAL A 96 -11.01 21.90 -3.39
C VAL A 96 -11.82 23.20 -3.50
N THR A 97 -13.07 23.15 -3.03
CA THR A 97 -14.00 24.30 -3.05
C THR A 97 -13.84 25.18 -1.80
N GLU A 98 -14.43 26.37 -1.81
CA GLU A 98 -14.46 27.23 -0.62
C GLU A 98 -15.15 26.55 0.59
N LYS A 99 -16.14 25.71 0.33
CA LYS A 99 -16.80 24.93 1.37
C LYS A 99 -15.87 23.91 2.02
N ASP A 100 -14.98 23.28 1.23
CA ASP A 100 -14.02 22.29 1.71
C ASP A 100 -12.91 22.93 2.56
N ARG A 101 -12.63 24.22 2.36
CA ARG A 101 -11.64 25.00 3.10
C ARG A 101 -12.10 25.41 4.51
N MET A 102 -13.42 25.43 4.76
CA MET A 102 -13.95 25.86 6.05
C MET A 102 -13.51 24.93 7.19
N ASN A 103 -13.11 25.53 8.34
CA ASN A 103 -12.69 24.84 9.53
C ASN A 103 -11.43 23.97 9.38
N ARG A 104 -10.55 24.31 8.43
CA ARG A 104 -9.25 23.66 8.20
C ARG A 104 -8.11 24.64 8.49
N VAL A 105 -7.05 24.13 9.07
CA VAL A 105 -5.80 24.89 9.22
C VAL A 105 -5.15 25.00 7.83
N ASP A 106 -4.74 26.21 7.46
CA ASP A 106 -4.11 26.45 6.16
C ASP A 106 -2.60 26.25 6.25
N TYR A 107 -2.09 25.18 5.68
CA TYR A 107 -0.67 24.86 5.55
C TYR A 107 -0.14 24.99 4.11
N ARG A 108 -0.88 25.63 3.22
CA ARG A 108 -0.49 25.77 1.79
C ARG A 108 0.80 26.55 1.57
N MET A 109 1.22 27.34 2.56
CA MET A 109 2.48 28.09 2.50
C MET A 109 3.69 27.29 2.95
N LEU A 110 3.47 26.12 3.59
CA LEU A 110 4.56 25.22 3.93
C LEU A 110 5.08 24.52 2.67
N LYS A 111 6.38 24.43 2.56
CA LYS A 111 7.00 23.60 1.53
C LYS A 111 6.63 22.13 1.80
N THR A 112 6.00 21.50 0.82
CA THR A 112 5.39 20.16 0.98
C THR A 112 5.76 19.27 -0.19
N VAL A 113 6.13 18.02 0.07
CA VAL A 113 6.46 17.02 -0.96
C VAL A 113 5.72 15.71 -0.71
N THR A 114 5.45 14.95 -1.77
CA THR A 114 5.15 13.52 -1.71
C THR A 114 6.37 12.72 -2.16
N ILE A 115 6.64 11.56 -1.58
CA ILE A 115 7.79 10.69 -1.93
C ILE A 115 7.28 9.25 -2.05
N ASP A 116 7.21 8.76 -3.29
CA ASP A 116 6.58 7.47 -3.61
C ASP A 116 7.37 6.70 -4.66
N GLY A 117 6.88 5.52 -5.04
CA GLY A 117 7.40 4.78 -6.18
C GLY A 117 7.13 5.49 -7.52
N ASP A 118 7.96 5.19 -8.54
CA ASP A 118 7.85 5.83 -9.87
C ASP A 118 6.47 5.63 -10.51
N ASP A 119 5.84 4.50 -10.29
CA ASP A 119 4.55 4.10 -10.88
C ASP A 119 3.33 4.57 -10.05
N ALA A 120 3.54 5.13 -8.84
CA ALA A 120 2.46 5.57 -7.96
C ALA A 120 1.68 6.75 -8.53
N ARG A 121 0.37 6.78 -8.28
CA ARG A 121 -0.57 7.86 -8.66
C ARG A 121 -1.54 8.22 -7.55
N ASP A 122 -1.61 7.42 -6.53
CA ASP A 122 -2.43 7.51 -5.34
C ASP A 122 -1.53 7.94 -4.18
N PHE A 123 -1.25 9.27 -4.12
CA PHE A 123 -0.39 9.85 -3.08
C PHE A 123 -1.22 10.06 -1.83
N ASP A 124 -1.11 9.14 -0.88
CA ASP A 124 -1.90 9.15 0.35
C ASP A 124 -1.30 10.03 1.43
N ASP A 125 0.02 10.25 1.40
CA ASP A 125 0.77 11.05 2.36
C ASP A 125 1.67 12.09 1.69
N ALA A 126 1.90 13.19 2.43
CA ALA A 126 2.84 14.24 2.09
C ALA A 126 3.53 14.74 3.35
N ILE A 127 4.74 15.27 3.19
CA ILE A 127 5.59 15.68 4.29
C ILE A 127 5.99 17.15 4.13
N SER A 128 5.93 17.88 5.25
CA SER A 128 6.59 19.17 5.43
C SER A 128 7.46 19.11 6.68
N ILE A 129 8.55 19.86 6.70
CA ILE A 129 9.44 19.93 7.85
C ILE A 129 10.04 21.33 7.99
N GLU A 130 10.04 21.83 9.21
CA GLU A 130 10.71 23.03 9.63
C GLU A 130 11.75 22.66 10.72
N GLU A 131 12.72 23.51 10.96
CA GLU A 131 13.75 23.35 11.97
C GLU A 131 13.79 24.61 12.83
N ASP A 132 13.89 24.42 14.15
CA ASP A 132 14.04 25.49 15.11
C ASP A 132 15.19 25.19 16.11
N GLU A 133 15.37 26.04 17.13
CA GLU A 133 16.43 25.86 18.15
C GLU A 133 16.24 24.61 19.01
N GLN A 134 15.04 24.00 19.02
CA GLN A 134 14.70 22.85 19.86
C GLN A 134 14.75 21.52 19.08
N GLY A 135 14.88 21.59 17.73
CA GLY A 135 14.93 20.44 16.86
C GLY A 135 14.09 20.62 15.61
N TYR A 136 13.12 19.73 15.37
CA TYR A 136 12.32 19.70 14.14
C TYR A 136 10.83 19.85 14.43
N ILE A 137 10.13 20.51 13.51
CA ILE A 137 8.67 20.47 13.43
C ILE A 137 8.31 19.69 12.19
N LEU A 138 7.91 18.43 12.39
CA LEU A 138 7.52 17.52 11.32
C LEU A 138 6.00 17.54 11.12
N TYR A 139 5.57 17.67 9.88
CA TYR A 139 4.16 17.60 9.50
C TYR A 139 3.96 16.40 8.59
N VAL A 140 3.14 15.46 9.02
CA VAL A 140 2.68 14.34 8.21
C VAL A 140 1.24 14.62 7.82
N HIS A 141 1.02 14.82 6.52
CA HIS A 141 -0.28 15.15 5.93
C HIS A 141 -0.86 13.91 5.27
N ILE A 142 -2.02 13.45 5.74
CA ILE A 142 -2.71 12.29 5.18
C ILE A 142 -3.95 12.77 4.42
N ALA A 143 -4.19 12.24 3.23
CA ALA A 143 -5.36 12.54 2.43
C ALA A 143 -6.66 12.35 3.22
N ASP A 144 -7.50 13.39 3.32
CA ASP A 144 -8.76 13.31 4.07
C ASP A 144 -9.86 12.68 3.22
N VAL A 145 -9.73 11.37 2.99
CA VAL A 145 -10.69 10.57 2.20
C VAL A 145 -12.09 10.65 2.80
N SER A 146 -12.20 10.69 4.14
CA SER A 146 -13.50 10.74 4.84
C SER A 146 -14.28 12.03 4.61
N HIS A 147 -13.60 13.09 4.16
CA HIS A 147 -14.24 14.33 3.72
C HIS A 147 -15.11 14.10 2.48
N TYR A 148 -14.67 13.27 1.55
CA TYR A 148 -15.35 12.99 0.27
C TYR A 148 -16.23 11.75 0.34
N VAL A 149 -15.77 10.68 0.99
CA VAL A 149 -16.50 9.41 1.14
C VAL A 149 -17.33 9.45 2.41
N LYS A 150 -18.62 9.76 2.28
CA LYS A 150 -19.50 9.88 3.43
C LYS A 150 -19.98 8.52 3.92
N LYS A 151 -20.09 8.37 5.25
CA LYS A 151 -20.59 7.15 5.90
C LYS A 151 -21.95 6.73 5.29
N ASN A 152 -22.07 5.45 5.00
CA ASN A 152 -23.26 4.82 4.38
C ASN A 152 -23.55 5.24 2.94
N SER A 153 -22.70 6.00 2.27
CA SER A 153 -22.84 6.28 0.84
C SER A 153 -22.65 5.00 -0.01
N ALA A 154 -22.92 5.07 -1.31
CA ALA A 154 -22.70 3.91 -2.18
C ALA A 154 -21.20 3.59 -2.31
N ILE A 155 -20.35 4.63 -2.34
CA ILE A 155 -18.90 4.49 -2.37
C ILE A 155 -18.39 3.83 -1.07
N ASP A 156 -18.85 4.30 0.10
CA ASP A 156 -18.46 3.75 1.41
C ASP A 156 -18.80 2.26 1.53
N LYS A 157 -20.02 1.88 1.15
CA LYS A 157 -20.46 0.47 1.16
C LYS A 157 -19.63 -0.41 0.23
N GLU A 158 -19.29 0.08 -0.95
CA GLU A 158 -18.47 -0.67 -1.88
C GLU A 158 -17.01 -0.77 -1.39
N ALA A 159 -16.45 0.32 -0.85
CA ALA A 159 -15.12 0.32 -0.24
C ALA A 159 -15.03 -0.68 0.92
N TYR A 160 -16.06 -0.75 1.78
CA TYR A 160 -16.15 -1.73 2.85
C TYR A 160 -16.13 -3.18 2.33
N LEU A 161 -16.84 -3.45 1.21
CA LEU A 161 -16.87 -4.79 0.60
C LEU A 161 -15.57 -5.16 -0.11
N ARG A 162 -14.82 -4.17 -0.62
CA ARG A 162 -13.50 -4.38 -1.25
C ARG A 162 -12.40 -4.54 -0.21
N SER A 163 -12.50 -3.84 0.92
CA SER A 163 -11.57 -3.83 2.05
C SER A 163 -10.18 -3.24 1.76
N THR A 164 -9.65 -3.42 0.57
CA THR A 164 -8.32 -2.96 0.17
C THR A 164 -8.24 -2.75 -1.35
N SER A 165 -7.23 -2.02 -1.80
CA SER A 165 -6.77 -2.04 -3.18
C SER A 165 -5.90 -3.27 -3.41
N ILE A 166 -5.94 -3.84 -4.62
CA ILE A 166 -5.15 -5.02 -5.02
C ILE A 166 -4.19 -4.59 -6.13
N TYR A 167 -2.89 -4.63 -5.83
CA TYR A 167 -1.83 -4.28 -6.77
C TYR A 167 -1.34 -5.54 -7.48
N LEU A 168 -1.48 -5.56 -8.81
CA LEU A 168 -1.10 -6.66 -9.68
C LEU A 168 0.07 -6.23 -10.57
N ALA A 169 0.69 -7.17 -11.26
CA ALA A 169 1.84 -6.86 -12.10
C ALA A 169 1.52 -5.91 -13.27
N ASP A 170 0.28 -5.92 -13.79
CA ASP A 170 -0.16 -5.16 -14.97
C ASP A 170 -1.16 -4.04 -14.65
N ARG A 171 -1.82 -4.07 -13.49
CA ARG A 171 -2.88 -3.12 -13.11
C ARG A 171 -3.14 -3.09 -11.61
N VAL A 172 -3.94 -2.10 -11.20
CA VAL A 172 -4.49 -2.01 -9.84
C VAL A 172 -6.00 -2.19 -9.90
N VAL A 173 -6.56 -3.02 -9.00
CA VAL A 173 -8.01 -3.06 -8.71
C VAL A 173 -8.23 -2.21 -7.46
N PRO A 174 -8.68 -0.96 -7.60
CA PRO A 174 -8.67 -0.03 -6.48
C PRO A 174 -9.85 -0.26 -5.53
N MET A 175 -9.62 0.04 -4.23
CA MET A 175 -10.69 0.07 -3.22
C MET A 175 -11.69 1.19 -3.49
N LEU A 176 -11.20 2.35 -3.91
CA LEU A 176 -11.98 3.53 -4.26
C LEU A 176 -11.88 3.83 -5.77
N PRO A 177 -12.92 4.44 -6.39
CA PRO A 177 -12.82 4.90 -7.77
C PRO A 177 -11.59 5.80 -8.01
N PHE A 178 -10.99 5.72 -9.19
CA PHE A 178 -9.78 6.48 -9.53
C PHE A 178 -9.95 8.01 -9.45
N GLU A 179 -11.16 8.51 -9.64
CA GLU A 179 -11.50 9.93 -9.46
C GLU A 179 -11.29 10.39 -8.01
N LEU A 180 -11.34 9.45 -7.06
CA LEU A 180 -10.98 9.68 -5.66
C LEU A 180 -9.50 9.36 -5.43
N SER A 181 -9.09 8.10 -5.61
CA SER A 181 -7.77 7.62 -5.19
C SER A 181 -6.62 8.28 -5.96
N ASN A 182 -6.79 8.59 -7.25
CA ASN A 182 -5.78 9.24 -8.07
C ASN A 182 -6.13 10.72 -8.35
N GLY A 183 -7.36 11.12 -8.02
CA GLY A 183 -7.94 12.45 -8.26
C GLY A 183 -7.91 13.34 -7.03
N ILE A 184 -9.12 13.65 -6.50
CA ILE A 184 -9.29 14.68 -5.45
C ILE A 184 -8.64 14.30 -4.11
N CYS A 185 -8.52 13.01 -3.78
CA CYS A 185 -7.86 12.55 -2.55
C CYS A 185 -6.34 12.47 -2.73
N SER A 186 -5.83 12.16 -3.93
CA SER A 186 -4.39 12.07 -4.16
C SER A 186 -3.70 13.42 -3.98
N LEU A 187 -2.65 13.48 -3.17
CA LEU A 187 -1.90 14.70 -2.83
C LEU A 187 -0.99 15.14 -4.00
N ASN A 188 -1.60 15.25 -5.18
CA ASN A 188 -0.94 15.66 -6.42
C ASN A 188 -0.23 17.02 -6.27
N PRO A 189 0.92 17.22 -6.93
CA PRO A 189 1.64 18.48 -6.87
C PRO A 189 0.88 19.63 -7.55
N ASN A 190 1.14 20.86 -7.11
CA ASN A 190 0.61 22.11 -7.66
C ASN A 190 -0.92 22.26 -7.59
N VAL A 191 -1.57 21.58 -6.65
CA VAL A 191 -3.01 21.72 -6.40
C VAL A 191 -3.32 21.65 -4.90
N ASP A 192 -4.37 22.37 -4.49
CA ASP A 192 -4.84 22.33 -3.11
C ASP A 192 -5.47 20.96 -2.80
N ARG A 193 -5.23 20.45 -1.59
CA ARG A 193 -5.81 19.19 -1.10
C ARG A 193 -6.24 19.28 0.36
N CYS A 194 -7.34 18.62 0.67
CA CYS A 194 -7.81 18.44 2.05
C CYS A 194 -7.05 17.28 2.71
N THR A 195 -6.49 17.54 3.87
CA THR A 195 -5.72 16.56 4.64
C THR A 195 -6.14 16.52 6.10
N LEU A 196 -5.76 15.45 6.77
CA LEU A 196 -5.62 15.38 8.22
C LEU A 196 -4.13 15.42 8.51
N THR A 197 -3.68 16.44 9.24
CA THR A 197 -2.25 16.64 9.52
C THR A 197 -1.93 16.30 10.95
N CYS A 198 -0.90 15.48 11.15
CA CYS A 198 -0.22 15.29 12.42
C CYS A 198 1.02 16.19 12.42
N LYS A 199 0.97 17.29 13.20
CA LYS A 199 2.09 18.19 13.45
C LYS A 199 2.82 17.71 14.71
N MET A 200 4.10 17.45 14.63
CA MET A 200 4.93 16.86 15.71
C MET A 200 6.16 17.72 15.99
N HIS A 201 6.44 18.00 17.23
CA HIS A 201 7.69 18.61 17.67
C HIS A 201 8.66 17.52 18.10
N ILE A 202 9.81 17.45 17.47
CA ILE A 202 10.84 16.42 17.65
C ILE A 202 12.11 17.12 18.12
N ASP A 203 12.63 16.71 19.27
CA ASP A 203 13.89 17.28 19.79
C ASP A 203 15.11 16.76 19.00
N THR A 204 16.25 17.31 19.31
CA THR A 204 17.51 16.97 18.65
C THR A 204 17.95 15.49 18.82
N GLU A 205 17.35 14.78 19.80
CA GLU A 205 17.59 13.37 20.05
C GLU A 205 16.60 12.44 19.32
N GLY A 206 15.65 13.01 18.54
CA GLY A 206 14.64 12.23 17.81
C GLY A 206 13.42 11.83 18.65
N LYS A 207 13.20 12.46 19.82
CA LYS A 207 12.03 12.22 20.67
C LYS A 207 10.90 13.18 20.33
N CYS A 208 9.69 12.67 20.04
CA CYS A 208 8.51 13.51 19.92
C CYS A 208 8.10 14.06 21.30
N THR A 209 8.17 15.37 21.47
CA THR A 209 7.86 16.08 22.72
C THR A 209 6.41 16.53 22.81
N SER A 210 5.80 16.87 21.67
CA SER A 210 4.38 17.22 21.58
C SER A 210 3.86 17.01 20.17
N TYR A 211 2.54 16.86 20.04
CA TYR A 211 1.89 16.73 18.73
C TYR A 211 0.49 17.31 18.74
N THR A 212 0.00 17.66 17.55
CA THR A 212 -1.36 18.14 17.32
C THR A 212 -1.91 17.52 16.04
N ILE A 213 -3.17 17.07 16.06
CA ILE A 213 -3.85 16.47 14.91
C ILE A 213 -4.99 17.37 14.48
N VAL A 214 -4.97 17.86 13.24
CA VAL A 214 -5.95 18.83 12.74
C VAL A 214 -6.37 18.55 11.30
N PRO A 215 -7.63 18.79 10.93
CA PRO A 215 -8.03 18.95 9.54
C PRO A 215 -7.31 20.14 8.93
N SER A 216 -6.76 19.98 7.73
CA SER A 216 -5.89 21.00 7.13
C SER A 216 -6.04 21.07 5.60
N LEU A 217 -5.45 22.10 5.05
CA LEU A 217 -5.26 22.31 3.61
C LEU A 217 -3.77 22.36 3.32
N ILE A 218 -3.34 21.66 2.30
CA ILE A 218 -1.98 21.72 1.79
C ILE A 218 -1.96 22.05 0.30
N HIS A 219 -0.78 22.46 -0.15
CA HIS A 219 -0.43 22.60 -1.56
C HIS A 219 0.92 21.92 -1.75
N SER A 220 0.94 20.71 -2.33
CA SER A 220 2.19 19.99 -2.56
C SER A 220 3.01 20.70 -3.63
N ASP A 221 4.27 21.02 -3.34
CA ASP A 221 5.16 21.71 -4.29
C ASP A 221 5.73 20.76 -5.31
N GLN A 222 5.99 19.51 -4.93
CA GLN A 222 6.65 18.55 -5.82
C GLN A 222 6.31 17.09 -5.45
N ARG A 223 6.06 16.31 -6.50
CA ARG A 223 6.11 14.86 -6.43
C ARG A 223 7.56 14.40 -6.54
N CYS A 224 8.08 13.76 -5.52
CA CYS A 224 9.39 13.11 -5.53
C CYS A 224 9.24 11.59 -5.71
N THR A 225 10.30 10.92 -6.14
CA THR A 225 10.35 9.46 -6.19
C THR A 225 11.48 8.92 -5.30
N TYR A 226 11.28 7.76 -4.70
CA TYR A 226 12.28 7.14 -3.84
C TYR A 226 13.64 7.04 -4.54
N ALA A 227 13.66 6.57 -5.79
CA ALA A 227 14.92 6.43 -6.55
C ALA A 227 15.66 7.75 -6.69
N LYS A 228 14.96 8.84 -7.03
CA LYS A 228 15.60 10.16 -7.20
C LYS A 228 15.96 10.81 -5.87
N VAL A 229 15.17 10.61 -4.80
CA VAL A 229 15.54 11.10 -3.47
C VAL A 229 16.78 10.38 -2.98
N ASN A 230 16.88 9.06 -3.12
CA ASN A 230 18.09 8.31 -2.79
C ASN A 230 19.32 8.85 -3.56
N ALA A 231 19.18 9.08 -4.88
CA ALA A 231 20.24 9.67 -5.70
C ALA A 231 20.64 11.09 -5.23
N LEU A 232 19.65 11.91 -4.80
CA LEU A 232 19.93 13.24 -4.24
C LEU A 232 20.73 13.14 -2.94
N LEU A 233 20.36 12.22 -2.04
CA LEU A 233 21.07 12.00 -0.77
C LEU A 233 22.50 11.48 -0.99
N GLU A 234 22.76 10.77 -2.09
CA GLU A 234 24.08 10.35 -2.56
C GLU A 234 24.84 11.45 -3.32
N ASN A 235 24.26 12.66 -3.43
CA ASN A 235 24.79 13.82 -4.16
C ASN A 235 24.97 13.59 -5.67
N ASP A 236 24.09 12.81 -6.31
CA ASP A 236 24.09 12.64 -7.76
C ASP A 236 23.72 13.96 -8.48
N PRO A 237 24.64 14.54 -9.30
CA PRO A 237 24.38 15.79 -10.00
C PRO A 237 23.17 15.76 -10.95
N SER A 238 22.78 14.57 -11.43
CA SER A 238 21.73 14.40 -12.42
C SER A 238 20.33 14.77 -11.89
N VAL A 239 20.12 14.68 -10.56
CA VAL A 239 18.82 14.97 -9.91
C VAL A 239 18.80 16.30 -9.16
N LEU A 240 19.96 16.92 -8.90
CA LEU A 240 20.06 18.13 -8.09
C LEU A 240 19.28 19.32 -8.71
N ALA A 241 19.34 19.50 -10.03
CA ALA A 241 18.63 20.58 -10.70
C ALA A 241 17.10 20.40 -10.67
N GLU A 242 16.61 19.16 -10.75
CA GLU A 242 15.18 18.86 -10.70
C GLU A 242 14.58 19.11 -9.31
N TYR A 243 15.36 18.87 -8.25
CA TYR A 243 14.91 18.95 -6.86
C TYR A 243 15.43 20.18 -6.11
N ASP A 244 16.02 21.14 -6.81
CA ASP A 244 16.59 22.36 -6.22
C ASP A 244 15.59 23.09 -5.32
N ASN A 245 14.32 23.17 -5.75
CA ASN A 245 13.24 23.81 -5.01
C ASN A 245 12.90 23.15 -3.65
N VAL A 246 13.16 21.85 -3.51
CA VAL A 246 12.80 21.04 -2.31
C VAL A 246 14.01 20.40 -1.64
N LYS A 247 15.21 20.64 -2.14
CA LYS A 247 16.46 20.06 -1.66
C LYS A 247 16.67 20.28 -0.15
N ASP A 248 16.51 21.51 0.31
CA ASP A 248 16.73 21.82 1.74
C ASP A 248 15.72 21.11 2.64
N LEU A 249 14.48 20.95 2.17
CA LEU A 249 13.47 20.16 2.87
C LEU A 249 13.91 18.69 2.95
N LEU A 250 14.34 18.09 1.83
CA LEU A 250 14.75 16.68 1.78
C LEU A 250 15.96 16.39 2.67
N LEU A 251 16.97 17.28 2.68
CA LEU A 251 18.16 17.14 3.54
C LEU A 251 17.81 17.31 5.02
N ARG A 252 16.87 18.21 5.36
CA ARG A 252 16.38 18.38 6.72
C ARG A 252 15.57 17.16 7.17
N LEU A 253 14.75 16.63 6.28
CA LEU A 253 13.95 15.42 6.51
C LEU A 253 14.87 14.19 6.72
N GLU A 254 15.96 14.08 5.96
CA GLU A 254 16.97 13.05 6.15
C GLU A 254 17.54 13.07 7.58
N LYS A 255 17.98 14.24 8.05
CA LYS A 255 18.55 14.38 9.40
C LYS A 255 17.53 14.00 10.50
N CYS A 256 16.31 14.48 10.38
CA CYS A 256 15.23 14.14 11.30
C CYS A 256 14.95 12.62 11.28
N ALA A 257 14.83 12.01 10.10
CA ALA A 257 14.57 10.58 9.99
C ALA A 257 15.68 9.70 10.57
N ARG A 258 16.93 10.12 10.44
CA ARG A 258 18.08 9.41 11.07
C ARG A 258 17.97 9.43 12.60
N SER A 259 17.62 10.58 13.21
CA SER A 259 17.40 10.64 14.66
C SER A 259 16.21 9.80 15.11
N LEU A 260 15.12 9.71 14.31
CA LEU A 260 14.00 8.83 14.58
C LEU A 260 14.40 7.36 14.49
N GLN A 261 15.19 6.99 13.47
CA GLN A 261 15.69 5.64 13.28
C GLN A 261 16.58 5.20 14.44
N GLU A 262 17.48 6.06 14.91
CA GLU A 262 18.32 5.80 16.08
C GLU A 262 17.44 5.48 17.31
N LYS A 263 16.39 6.26 17.55
CA LYS A 263 15.42 5.97 18.64
C LYS A 263 14.63 4.69 18.43
N SER A 264 14.29 4.35 17.20
CA SER A 264 13.65 3.06 16.87
C SER A 264 14.58 1.89 17.18
N MET A 265 15.85 1.99 16.82
CA MET A 265 16.86 0.98 17.12
C MET A 265 17.14 0.85 18.62
N GLU A 266 17.20 1.95 19.37
CA GLU A 266 17.32 1.93 20.85
C GLU A 266 16.17 1.18 21.53
N ARG A 267 14.96 1.25 20.96
CA ARG A 267 13.77 0.51 21.44
C ARG A 267 13.77 -0.97 21.05
N GLY A 268 14.72 -1.43 20.24
CA GLY A 268 14.81 -2.81 19.77
C GLY A 268 14.01 -3.06 18.49
N CYS A 269 13.88 -2.06 17.62
CA CYS A 269 13.30 -2.28 16.29
C CYS A 269 14.16 -3.26 15.50
N ILE A 270 13.51 -4.29 14.94
CA ILE A 270 14.17 -5.29 14.10
C ILE A 270 13.95 -4.91 12.64
N ASP A 271 15.01 -4.53 11.93
CA ASP A 271 14.95 -4.31 10.49
C ASP A 271 15.28 -5.61 9.75
N PHE A 272 14.23 -6.26 9.26
CA PHE A 272 14.37 -7.37 8.34
C PHE A 272 14.59 -6.83 6.93
N ASN A 273 15.80 -6.96 6.42
CA ASN A 273 16.10 -6.63 5.02
C ASN A 273 15.45 -7.65 4.07
N SER A 274 14.11 -7.64 4.03
CA SER A 274 13.33 -8.54 3.20
C SER A 274 13.48 -8.16 1.72
N LYS A 275 13.82 -9.16 0.90
CA LYS A 275 13.95 -8.97 -0.55
C LYS A 275 12.57 -9.04 -1.19
N GLU A 276 12.10 -7.94 -1.77
CA GLU A 276 10.89 -7.90 -2.59
C GLU A 276 11.23 -8.08 -4.07
N ALA A 277 10.43 -8.90 -4.78
CA ALA A 277 10.57 -9.08 -6.21
C ALA A 277 9.63 -8.16 -6.99
N LYS A 278 10.16 -7.46 -8.00
CA LYS A 278 9.39 -6.70 -8.99
C LYS A 278 9.37 -7.47 -10.32
N ILE A 279 8.18 -7.81 -10.81
CA ILE A 279 8.01 -8.44 -12.12
C ILE A 279 8.02 -7.35 -13.19
N ILE A 280 8.95 -7.46 -14.15
CA ILE A 280 9.08 -6.52 -15.26
C ILE A 280 8.29 -7.04 -16.43
N LEU A 281 7.33 -6.25 -16.90
CA LEU A 281 6.51 -6.55 -18.07
C LEU A 281 7.01 -5.80 -19.29
N ASN A 282 6.97 -6.44 -20.47
CA ASN A 282 7.20 -5.76 -21.73
C ASN A 282 5.95 -4.95 -22.18
N LYS A 283 6.04 -4.22 -23.30
CA LYS A 283 4.94 -3.42 -23.86
C LYS A 283 3.67 -4.24 -24.14
N ASN A 284 3.81 -5.55 -24.33
CA ASN A 284 2.69 -6.48 -24.57
C ASN A 284 2.14 -7.09 -23.27
N GLY A 285 2.62 -6.64 -22.08
CA GLY A 285 2.18 -7.13 -20.77
C GLY A 285 2.67 -8.54 -20.44
N LYS A 286 3.72 -9.05 -21.13
CA LYS A 286 4.33 -10.34 -20.80
C LYS A 286 5.50 -10.14 -19.85
N PRO A 287 5.63 -10.99 -18.82
CA PRO A 287 6.80 -10.99 -17.95
C PRO A 287 8.08 -11.26 -18.77
N VAL A 288 9.10 -10.44 -18.57
CA VAL A 288 10.40 -10.57 -19.25
C VAL A 288 11.54 -10.69 -18.27
N ASP A 289 11.36 -10.22 -17.02
CA ASP A 289 12.38 -10.26 -15.99
C ASP A 289 11.76 -10.21 -14.60
N VAL A 290 12.52 -10.65 -13.59
CA VAL A 290 12.20 -10.52 -12.17
C VAL A 290 13.38 -9.86 -11.50
N GLN A 291 13.19 -8.64 -11.01
CA GLN A 291 14.23 -7.84 -10.37
C GLN A 291 13.95 -7.71 -8.87
N LEU A 292 15.03 -7.64 -8.08
CA LEU A 292 14.90 -7.28 -6.68
C LEU A 292 14.63 -5.78 -6.58
N LYS A 293 13.62 -5.41 -5.81
CA LYS A 293 13.36 -4.01 -5.47
C LYS A 293 14.45 -3.57 -4.48
N SER A 294 15.23 -2.55 -4.86
CA SER A 294 16.16 -1.92 -3.93
C SER A 294 15.37 -1.07 -2.92
N ARG A 295 15.68 -1.20 -1.64
CA ARG A 295 15.18 -0.33 -0.57
C ARG A 295 16.34 0.57 -0.16
N GLY A 296 16.20 1.86 -0.41
CA GLY A 296 17.17 2.88 0.00
C GLY A 296 16.77 3.59 1.28
N PHE A 297 17.47 4.67 1.62
CA PHE A 297 17.16 5.45 2.82
C PHE A 297 15.88 6.28 2.66
N ALA A 298 15.52 6.70 1.44
CA ALA A 298 14.31 7.47 1.19
C ALA A 298 13.02 6.72 1.60
N GLU A 299 12.98 5.39 1.38
CA GLU A 299 11.87 4.55 1.84
C GLU A 299 11.81 4.49 3.37
N GLN A 300 12.96 4.31 4.03
CA GLN A 300 13.04 4.28 5.50
C GLN A 300 12.68 5.63 6.11
N MET A 301 13.07 6.73 5.46
CA MET A 301 12.77 8.09 5.88
C MET A 301 11.25 8.34 5.96
N ILE A 302 10.50 7.94 4.95
CA ILE A 302 9.03 8.04 4.96
C ILE A 302 8.43 7.07 5.98
N GLU A 303 8.93 5.85 6.06
CA GLU A 303 8.47 4.84 7.03
C GLU A 303 8.58 5.35 8.47
N GLU A 304 9.70 5.94 8.88
CA GLU A 304 9.88 6.50 10.23
C GLU A 304 8.92 7.65 10.51
N CYS A 305 8.70 8.54 9.54
CA CYS A 305 7.72 9.62 9.66
C CYS A 305 6.30 9.09 9.86
N MET A 306 5.91 8.08 9.08
CA MET A 306 4.59 7.45 9.16
C MET A 306 4.40 6.66 10.46
N ILE A 307 5.41 5.93 10.91
CA ILE A 307 5.38 5.20 12.19
C ILE A 307 5.17 6.21 13.34
N LEU A 308 5.92 7.31 13.36
CA LEU A 308 5.78 8.32 14.41
C LEU A 308 4.38 8.94 14.40
N ALA A 309 3.86 9.32 13.24
CA ALA A 309 2.50 9.86 13.10
C ALA A 309 1.45 8.87 13.59
N ASN A 310 1.58 7.57 13.21
CA ASN A 310 0.69 6.51 13.67
C ASN A 310 0.73 6.33 15.19
N VAL A 311 1.91 6.40 15.81
CA VAL A 311 2.07 6.35 17.27
C VAL A 311 1.36 7.54 17.94
N CYS A 312 1.52 8.76 17.41
CA CYS A 312 0.86 9.95 17.91
C CYS A 312 -0.67 9.83 17.83
N VAL A 313 -1.21 9.36 16.69
CA VAL A 313 -2.64 9.16 16.50
C VAL A 313 -3.18 8.08 17.45
N ALA A 314 -2.48 6.95 17.59
CA ALA A 314 -2.87 5.89 18.51
C ALA A 314 -2.91 6.38 19.96
N ASN A 315 -1.89 7.14 20.39
CA ASN A 315 -1.83 7.74 21.71
C ASN A 315 -2.97 8.77 21.94
N TYR A 316 -3.29 9.56 20.92
CA TYR A 316 -4.41 10.49 20.96
C TYR A 316 -5.74 9.76 21.19
N LEU A 317 -6.03 8.75 20.40
CA LEU A 317 -7.26 7.96 20.52
C LEU A 317 -7.34 7.24 21.87
N HIS A 318 -6.23 6.66 22.33
CA HIS A 318 -6.14 5.98 23.62
C HIS A 318 -6.37 6.94 24.81
N SER A 319 -5.69 8.08 24.82
CA SER A 319 -5.80 9.07 25.91
C SER A 319 -7.20 9.68 26.03
N HIS A 320 -7.96 9.74 24.92
CA HIS A 320 -9.34 10.20 24.90
C HIS A 320 -10.36 9.07 25.06
N SER A 321 -9.92 7.83 25.33
CA SER A 321 -10.79 6.64 25.45
C SER A 321 -11.70 6.43 24.23
N LEU A 322 -11.22 6.79 23.05
CA LEU A 322 -11.94 6.59 21.80
C LEU A 322 -11.74 5.15 21.30
N PRO A 323 -12.80 4.49 20.77
CA PRO A 323 -12.68 3.15 20.24
C PRO A 323 -11.76 3.11 19.01
N CYS A 324 -10.75 2.25 19.06
CA CYS A 324 -9.78 2.06 17.99
C CYS A 324 -9.45 0.57 17.86
N MET A 325 -9.20 0.10 16.65
CA MET A 325 -8.63 -1.22 16.42
C MET A 325 -7.11 -1.14 16.52
N TYR A 326 -6.54 -1.91 17.45
CA TYR A 326 -5.09 -2.04 17.61
C TYR A 326 -4.61 -3.29 16.89
N ARG A 327 -3.54 -3.15 16.11
CA ARG A 327 -2.78 -4.30 15.62
C ARG A 327 -1.76 -4.68 16.68
N VAL A 328 -1.94 -5.85 17.27
CA VAL A 328 -1.06 -6.36 18.31
C VAL A 328 -0.25 -7.55 17.79
N HIS A 329 0.94 -7.72 18.34
CA HIS A 329 1.73 -8.94 18.21
C HIS A 329 1.80 -9.62 19.56
N GLU A 330 1.57 -10.93 19.57
CA GLU A 330 1.78 -11.75 20.76
C GLU A 330 3.28 -11.93 20.99
N ASP A 331 3.63 -12.30 22.21
CA ASP A 331 5.00 -12.69 22.54
C ASP A 331 5.44 -13.87 21.66
N PRO A 332 6.74 -13.99 21.36
CA PRO A 332 7.25 -15.11 20.56
C PRO A 332 6.89 -16.47 21.17
N ASP A 333 6.50 -17.44 20.34
CA ASP A 333 6.26 -18.82 20.77
C ASP A 333 7.55 -19.39 21.41
N PRO A 334 7.56 -19.80 22.69
CA PRO A 334 8.73 -20.32 23.36
C PRO A 334 9.42 -21.46 22.59
N LYS A 335 8.66 -22.33 21.91
CA LYS A 335 9.24 -23.42 21.10
C LYS A 335 10.06 -22.87 19.92
N LYS A 336 9.61 -21.78 19.30
CA LYS A 336 10.37 -21.12 18.22
C LYS A 336 11.63 -20.44 18.76
N VAL A 337 11.54 -19.86 19.97
CA VAL A 337 12.70 -19.25 20.64
C VAL A 337 13.75 -20.32 20.97
N TYR A 338 13.36 -21.46 21.54
CA TYR A 338 14.29 -22.57 21.76
C TYR A 338 14.91 -23.12 20.48
N SER A 339 14.14 -23.16 19.40
CA SER A 339 14.68 -23.55 18.08
C SER A 339 15.69 -22.52 17.57
N LEU A 340 15.43 -21.21 17.77
CA LEU A 340 16.38 -20.14 17.44
C LEU A 340 17.67 -20.27 18.26
N CYS A 341 17.56 -20.52 19.58
CA CYS A 341 18.71 -20.77 20.44
C CYS A 341 19.54 -21.96 19.96
N SER A 342 18.90 -23.05 19.57
CA SER A 342 19.60 -24.23 19.03
C SER A 342 20.34 -23.95 17.73
N ILE A 343 19.79 -23.06 16.87
CA ILE A 343 20.47 -22.64 15.63
C ILE A 343 21.67 -21.74 15.97
N ALA A 344 21.53 -20.80 16.91
CA ALA A 344 22.61 -19.93 17.35
C ALA A 344 23.77 -20.77 17.94
N ASP A 345 23.47 -21.76 18.78
CA ASP A 345 24.48 -22.70 19.31
C ASP A 345 25.24 -23.44 18.18
N ILE A 346 24.55 -23.87 17.13
CA ILE A 346 25.18 -24.52 15.96
C ILE A 346 26.12 -23.55 15.22
N LEU A 347 25.75 -22.27 15.17
CA LEU A 347 26.55 -21.20 14.55
C LEU A 347 27.65 -20.66 15.47
N HIS A 348 27.75 -21.18 16.71
CA HIS A 348 28.67 -20.73 17.75
C HIS A 348 28.46 -19.28 18.19
N GLU A 349 27.22 -18.79 18.11
CA GLU A 349 26.82 -17.46 18.58
C GLU A 349 26.42 -17.49 20.05
N GLU A 350 26.84 -16.48 20.81
CA GLU A 350 26.50 -16.38 22.23
C GLU A 350 25.07 -15.88 22.43
N ILE A 351 24.29 -16.62 23.23
CA ILE A 351 22.93 -16.24 23.61
C ILE A 351 22.99 -15.56 24.98
N ASN A 352 22.68 -14.27 25.00
CA ASN A 352 22.74 -13.44 26.21
C ASN A 352 21.35 -13.02 26.72
N PHE A 353 20.31 -13.84 26.49
CA PHE A 353 18.95 -13.58 26.95
C PHE A 353 18.28 -14.85 27.51
N ASP A 354 17.21 -14.64 28.31
CA ASP A 354 16.38 -15.72 28.82
C ASP A 354 15.32 -16.11 27.75
N PRO A 355 15.33 -17.35 27.24
CA PRO A 355 14.37 -17.80 26.24
C PRO A 355 12.90 -17.71 26.67
N GLU A 356 12.60 -17.68 27.97
CA GLU A 356 11.23 -17.56 28.51
C GLU A 356 10.77 -16.10 28.62
N HIS A 357 11.69 -15.13 28.57
CA HIS A 357 11.41 -13.70 28.74
C HIS A 357 12.07 -12.85 27.66
N ILE A 358 12.12 -13.36 26.43
CA ILE A 358 12.77 -12.69 25.29
C ILE A 358 12.10 -11.36 24.93
N GLN A 359 12.92 -10.34 24.68
CA GLN A 359 12.49 -9.03 24.18
C GLN A 359 12.92 -8.83 22.72
N ALA A 360 12.27 -7.91 22.01
CA ALA A 360 12.64 -7.57 20.64
C ALA A 360 14.12 -7.15 20.51
N LYS A 361 14.65 -6.46 21.51
CA LYS A 361 16.06 -6.03 21.57
C LYS A 361 17.03 -7.22 21.63
N ASP A 362 16.66 -8.31 22.30
CA ASP A 362 17.50 -9.51 22.38
C ASP A 362 17.65 -10.17 21.00
N ILE A 363 16.54 -10.21 20.25
CA ILE A 363 16.54 -10.71 18.85
C ILE A 363 17.36 -9.79 17.96
N GLN A 364 17.23 -8.47 18.12
CA GLN A 364 18.00 -7.49 17.37
C GLN A 364 19.50 -7.71 17.55
N LEU A 365 19.97 -7.82 18.80
CA LEU A 365 21.39 -8.04 19.13
C LEU A 365 21.89 -9.37 18.55
N LEU A 366 21.10 -10.46 18.64
CA LEU A 366 21.46 -11.74 18.03
C LEU A 366 21.56 -11.64 16.50
N LEU A 367 20.65 -10.92 15.85
CA LEU A 367 20.70 -10.73 14.39
C LEU A 367 21.91 -9.87 13.97
N GLU A 368 22.35 -8.92 14.79
CA GLU A 368 23.56 -8.14 14.56
C GLU A 368 24.83 -8.99 14.63
N GLN A 369 24.89 -9.94 15.56
CA GLN A 369 26.01 -10.90 15.69
C GLN A 369 26.13 -11.81 14.46
N VAL A 370 25.00 -12.22 13.86
CA VAL A 370 24.97 -13.16 12.72
C VAL A 370 25.15 -12.45 11.35
N LYS A 371 25.18 -11.10 11.31
CA LYS A 371 25.35 -10.35 10.05
C LYS A 371 26.76 -10.39 9.47
N ASP A 372 27.79 -10.74 10.23
CA ASP A 372 29.19 -10.87 9.85
C ASP A 372 29.54 -12.33 9.47
#